data_7a9c781cec62df8cc9fce172fec6edac
#
_entry.id   7a9c781cec62df8cc9fce172fec6edac
#
_cell.length_a   1.000
_cell.length_b   1.000
_cell.length_c   1.000
_cell.angle_alpha   90.00
_cell.angle_beta   90.00
_cell.angle_gamma   90.00
#
_symmetry.space_group_name_H-M   'P 1'
#
loop_
_entity.id
_entity.type
_entity.pdbx_description
1 polymer ?
#
loop_
_entity_poly.entity_id
_entity_poly.type
_entity_poly.pdbx_seq_one_letter_code
_entity_poly.pdbx_strand_id
1 'polypeptide(L)'
;RVFYFDMDGTLTLHRQQIDISMIKKLREIMKYGIVSIITGSKIKDINYQINLEHMKDILTERELNKLVLMPCNGTKIYQWSLGLNDWVMIDGVTMKDNSHINLQKLYRAIIKCQQILLDKENYMGDFDIQPDFIDYRGSLINWSPIGRSSSLSQRQLFINLDNRVGLRDYAINLLQSMLLSDKNMSEQLEITKGGQ
;
A
#
# COMPACT_ATOMS: atom_id res chain seq x y z
N ARG A 1 -3.32 -24.00 -9.84
CA ARG A 1 -2.48 -23.51 -8.72
C ARG A 1 -2.36 -21.99 -8.84
N VAL A 2 -2.23 -21.31 -7.70
CA VAL A 2 -1.95 -19.86 -7.64
C VAL A 2 -0.70 -19.68 -6.81
N PHE A 3 0.22 -18.85 -7.30
CA PHE A 3 1.47 -18.48 -6.64
C PHE A 3 1.39 -17.00 -6.27
N TYR A 4 1.55 -16.68 -5.01
CA TYR A 4 1.47 -15.32 -4.49
C TYR A 4 2.85 -14.77 -4.19
N PHE A 5 3.09 -13.53 -4.61
CA PHE A 5 4.34 -12.81 -4.39
C PHE A 5 4.03 -11.40 -3.89
N ASP A 6 4.82 -10.93 -2.93
CA ASP A 6 4.90 -9.51 -2.62
C ASP A 6 5.75 -8.78 -3.68
N MET A 7 5.56 -7.49 -3.83
CA MET A 7 6.26 -6.67 -4.82
C MET A 7 7.58 -6.12 -4.27
N ASP A 8 7.51 -5.24 -3.29
CA ASP A 8 8.64 -4.47 -2.78
C ASP A 8 9.55 -5.30 -1.87
N GLY A 9 10.80 -5.48 -2.26
CA GLY A 9 11.77 -6.33 -1.54
C GLY A 9 11.67 -7.82 -1.88
N THR A 10 10.72 -8.24 -2.74
CA THR A 10 10.56 -9.62 -3.22
C THR A 10 10.77 -9.71 -4.72
N LEU A 11 9.93 -9.08 -5.52
CA LEU A 11 10.04 -9.07 -6.99
C LEU A 11 10.85 -7.89 -7.51
N THR A 12 10.84 -6.78 -6.78
CA THR A 12 11.57 -5.56 -7.11
C THR A 12 12.30 -5.02 -5.89
N LEU A 13 13.30 -4.17 -6.09
CA LEU A 13 13.73 -3.25 -5.06
C LEU A 13 12.62 -2.23 -4.81
N HIS A 14 12.61 -1.61 -3.61
CA HIS A 14 11.56 -0.69 -3.24
C HIS A 14 11.30 0.38 -4.29
N ARG A 15 10.06 0.39 -4.81
CA ARG A 15 9.57 1.34 -5.82
C ARG A 15 10.36 1.36 -7.13
N GLN A 16 11.15 0.34 -7.41
CA GLN A 16 11.86 0.20 -8.68
C GLN A 16 11.09 -0.70 -9.64
N GLN A 17 11.42 -0.59 -10.91
CA GLN A 17 10.85 -1.45 -11.93
C GLN A 17 11.39 -2.87 -11.80
N ILE A 18 10.58 -3.84 -12.17
CA ILE A 18 10.94 -5.26 -12.19
C ILE A 18 12.03 -5.51 -13.23
N ASP A 19 13.02 -6.31 -12.85
CA ASP A 19 14.08 -6.71 -13.75
C ASP A 19 13.61 -7.75 -14.77
N ILE A 20 14.15 -7.69 -15.98
CA ILE A 20 13.83 -8.64 -17.08
C ILE A 20 14.08 -10.08 -16.66
N SER A 21 15.12 -10.35 -15.88
CA SER A 21 15.43 -11.69 -15.39
C SER A 21 14.34 -12.23 -14.45
N MET A 22 13.73 -11.32 -13.66
CA MET A 22 12.62 -11.68 -12.78
C MET A 22 11.35 -11.98 -13.59
N ILE A 23 11.04 -11.18 -14.62
CA ILE A 23 9.91 -11.46 -15.52
C ILE A 23 10.05 -12.86 -16.16
N LYS A 24 11.25 -13.22 -16.60
CA LYS A 24 11.51 -14.56 -17.16
C LYS A 24 11.27 -15.67 -16.12
N LYS A 25 11.63 -15.46 -14.86
CA LYS A 25 11.34 -16.41 -13.77
C LYS A 25 9.84 -16.54 -13.52
N LEU A 26 9.10 -15.43 -13.50
CA LEU A 26 7.64 -15.45 -13.37
C LEU A 26 6.99 -16.22 -14.54
N ARG A 27 7.47 -16.02 -15.76
CA ARG A 27 7.03 -16.78 -16.94
C ARG A 27 7.17 -18.28 -16.76
N GLU A 28 8.30 -18.75 -16.20
CA GLU A 28 8.48 -20.17 -15.91
C GLU A 28 7.44 -20.69 -14.91
N ILE A 29 7.14 -19.91 -13.86
CA ILE A 29 6.12 -20.27 -12.87
C ILE A 29 4.71 -20.31 -13.50
N MET A 30 4.43 -19.43 -14.45
CA MET A 30 3.14 -19.38 -15.17
C MET A 30 2.85 -20.65 -15.99
N LYS A 31 3.83 -21.48 -16.25
CA LYS A 31 3.63 -22.82 -16.84
C LYS A 31 2.83 -23.74 -15.90
N TYR A 32 2.92 -23.51 -14.59
CA TYR A 32 2.32 -24.35 -13.56
C TYR A 32 1.04 -23.77 -12.95
N GLY A 33 0.72 -22.48 -13.21
CA GLY A 33 -0.47 -21.86 -12.68
C GLY A 33 -0.53 -20.34 -12.89
N ILE A 34 -1.35 -19.70 -12.07
CA ILE A 34 -1.54 -18.26 -12.04
C ILE A 34 -0.49 -17.64 -11.12
N VAL A 35 0.06 -16.50 -11.50
CA VAL A 35 0.94 -15.68 -10.66
C VAL A 35 0.13 -14.49 -10.16
N SER A 36 0.08 -14.30 -8.85
CA SER A 36 -0.59 -13.16 -8.21
C SER A 36 0.40 -12.29 -7.48
N ILE A 37 0.38 -10.99 -7.73
CA ILE A 37 1.22 -10.01 -7.06
C ILE A 37 0.36 -9.24 -6.06
N ILE A 38 0.63 -9.41 -4.77
CA ILE A 38 -0.06 -8.72 -3.68
C ILE A 38 0.85 -7.64 -3.13
N THR A 39 0.33 -6.42 -2.99
CA THR A 39 1.09 -5.31 -2.41
C THR A 39 0.17 -4.27 -1.78
N GLY A 40 0.68 -3.53 -0.81
CA GLY A 40 0.00 -2.37 -0.23
C GLY A 40 -0.14 -1.18 -1.19
N SER A 41 0.60 -1.18 -2.32
CA SER A 41 0.63 -0.10 -3.31
C SER A 41 -0.69 0.01 -4.10
N LYS A 42 -0.92 1.17 -4.71
CA LYS A 42 -2.03 1.39 -5.65
C LYS A 42 -1.72 0.74 -7.00
N ILE A 43 -2.74 0.46 -7.80
CA ILE A 43 -2.57 -0.06 -9.15
C ILE A 43 -1.65 0.82 -10.03
N LYS A 44 -1.72 2.14 -9.88
CA LYS A 44 -0.84 3.07 -10.59
C LYS A 44 0.64 2.84 -10.29
N ASP A 45 0.97 2.59 -9.02
CA ASP A 45 2.35 2.34 -8.58
C ASP A 45 2.82 0.97 -9.09
N ILE A 46 1.94 -0.03 -9.04
CA ILE A 46 2.22 -1.37 -9.59
C ILE A 46 2.48 -1.29 -11.10
N ASN A 47 1.64 -0.59 -11.85
CA ASN A 47 1.82 -0.43 -13.30
C ASN A 47 3.18 0.16 -13.66
N TYR A 48 3.67 1.11 -12.86
CA TYR A 48 5.03 1.62 -13.02
C TYR A 48 6.10 0.56 -12.73
N GLN A 49 5.92 -0.20 -11.62
CA GLN A 49 6.92 -1.18 -11.18
C GLN A 49 6.99 -2.41 -12.09
N ILE A 50 5.85 -2.90 -12.57
CA ILE A 50 5.84 -4.06 -13.48
C ILE A 50 6.33 -3.72 -14.89
N ASN A 51 6.40 -2.45 -15.26
CA ASN A 51 6.79 -1.98 -16.59
C ASN A 51 6.13 -2.81 -17.71
N LEU A 52 4.90 -2.46 -18.05
CA LEU A 52 4.07 -3.24 -18.97
C LEU A 52 4.74 -3.48 -20.35
N GLU A 53 5.57 -2.56 -20.81
CA GLU A 53 6.32 -2.74 -22.08
C GLU A 53 7.29 -3.91 -21.95
N HIS A 54 8.10 -3.95 -20.90
CA HIS A 54 9.00 -5.08 -20.65
C HIS A 54 8.24 -6.40 -20.44
N MET A 55 7.04 -6.33 -19.81
CA MET A 55 6.20 -7.53 -19.69
C MET A 55 5.76 -8.04 -21.07
N LYS A 56 5.31 -7.16 -21.96
CA LYS A 56 4.85 -7.52 -23.32
C LYS A 56 5.97 -8.02 -24.23
N ASP A 57 7.20 -7.57 -24.03
CA ASP A 57 8.36 -8.07 -24.77
C ASP A 57 8.70 -9.52 -24.44
N ILE A 58 8.30 -9.99 -23.25
CA ILE A 58 8.70 -11.31 -22.73
C ILE A 58 7.52 -12.27 -22.63
N LEU A 59 6.34 -11.77 -22.23
CA LEU A 59 5.14 -12.57 -22.01
C LEU A 59 4.19 -12.43 -23.21
N THR A 60 3.64 -13.55 -23.63
CA THR A 60 2.50 -13.56 -24.54
C THR A 60 1.25 -13.00 -23.84
N GLU A 61 0.25 -12.55 -24.59
CA GLU A 61 -1.02 -12.09 -24.04
C GLU A 61 -1.73 -13.16 -23.17
N ARG A 62 -1.59 -14.44 -23.54
CA ARG A 62 -2.11 -15.56 -22.75
C ARG A 62 -1.37 -15.72 -21.42
N GLU A 63 -0.09 -15.42 -21.39
CA GLU A 63 0.71 -15.43 -20.15
C GLU A 63 0.40 -14.20 -19.30
N LEU A 64 0.20 -13.01 -19.91
CA LEU A 64 -0.28 -11.83 -19.19
C LEU A 64 -1.63 -12.06 -18.52
N ASN A 65 -2.54 -12.79 -19.15
CA ASN A 65 -3.83 -13.16 -18.56
C ASN A 65 -3.70 -14.09 -17.33
N LYS A 66 -2.54 -14.77 -17.17
CA LYS A 66 -2.21 -15.53 -15.96
C LYS A 66 -1.57 -14.68 -14.85
N LEU A 67 -1.31 -13.41 -15.10
CA LEU A 67 -0.84 -12.48 -14.08
C LEU A 67 -2.04 -11.74 -13.47
N VAL A 68 -2.17 -11.82 -12.16
CA VAL A 68 -3.21 -11.15 -11.39
C VAL A 68 -2.55 -10.12 -10.48
N LEU A 69 -3.01 -8.87 -10.51
CA LEU A 69 -2.52 -7.81 -9.65
C LEU A 69 -3.50 -7.57 -8.51
N MET A 70 -3.00 -7.58 -7.29
CA MET A 70 -3.79 -7.45 -6.07
C MET A 70 -3.29 -6.26 -5.24
N PRO A 71 -3.56 -5.01 -5.70
CA PRO A 71 -3.21 -3.79 -4.97
C PRO A 71 -3.98 -3.65 -3.65
N CYS A 72 -3.54 -2.69 -2.84
CA CYS A 72 -4.17 -2.34 -1.57
C CYS A 72 -4.35 -3.55 -0.63
N ASN A 73 -3.28 -4.36 -0.49
CA ASN A 73 -3.26 -5.59 0.31
C ASN A 73 -4.29 -6.65 -0.15
N GLY A 74 -4.53 -6.75 -1.46
CA GLY A 74 -5.44 -7.75 -2.03
C GLY A 74 -6.93 -7.38 -1.98
N THR A 75 -7.28 -6.17 -1.55
CA THR A 75 -8.67 -5.72 -1.49
C THR A 75 -9.24 -5.29 -2.85
N LYS A 76 -8.39 -5.28 -3.88
CA LYS A 76 -8.77 -5.11 -5.28
C LYS A 76 -8.05 -6.15 -6.11
N ILE A 77 -8.71 -6.66 -7.13
CA ILE A 77 -8.18 -7.69 -8.01
C ILE A 77 -8.27 -7.20 -9.44
N TYR A 78 -7.14 -7.19 -10.12
CA TYR A 78 -7.03 -6.80 -11.53
C TYR A 78 -6.50 -7.97 -12.34
N GLN A 79 -7.07 -8.18 -13.51
CA GLN A 79 -6.64 -9.16 -14.50
C GLN A 79 -6.42 -8.50 -15.85
N TRP A 80 -5.48 -9.02 -16.62
CA TRP A 80 -5.24 -8.55 -17.97
C TRP A 80 -6.41 -8.90 -18.88
N SER A 81 -6.99 -7.89 -19.55
CA SER A 81 -8.04 -8.08 -20.57
C SER A 81 -7.46 -8.07 -21.97
N LEU A 82 -7.58 -9.19 -22.67
CA LEU A 82 -7.15 -9.31 -24.06
C LEU A 82 -7.90 -8.34 -25.00
N GLY A 83 -9.19 -8.12 -24.73
CA GLY A 83 -10.04 -7.26 -25.55
C GLY A 83 -9.78 -5.76 -25.38
N LEU A 84 -9.38 -5.35 -24.16
CA LEU A 84 -9.10 -3.95 -23.84
C LEU A 84 -7.60 -3.63 -23.87
N ASN A 85 -6.75 -4.65 -23.93
CA ASN A 85 -5.30 -4.54 -23.88
C ASN A 85 -4.83 -3.72 -22.65
N ASP A 86 -5.50 -3.93 -21.51
CA ASP A 86 -5.26 -3.20 -20.25
C ASP A 86 -5.67 -4.06 -19.04
N TRP A 87 -5.27 -3.62 -17.85
CA TRP A 87 -5.67 -4.18 -16.57
C TRP A 87 -7.09 -3.78 -16.22
N VAL A 88 -7.97 -4.75 -16.04
CA VAL A 88 -9.35 -4.53 -15.65
C VAL A 88 -9.57 -5.01 -14.23
N MET A 89 -10.19 -4.18 -13.43
CA MET A 89 -10.63 -4.57 -12.09
C MET A 89 -11.78 -5.55 -12.20
N ILE A 90 -11.58 -6.79 -11.74
CA ILE A 90 -12.56 -7.87 -11.76
C ILE A 90 -13.28 -8.03 -10.43
N ASP A 91 -12.67 -7.56 -9.35
CA ASP A 91 -13.27 -7.56 -8.01
C ASP A 91 -12.60 -6.47 -7.14
N GLY A 92 -13.32 -6.00 -6.11
CA GLY A 92 -12.75 -5.05 -5.17
C GLY A 92 -13.78 -4.43 -4.24
N VAL A 93 -13.26 -4.00 -3.08
CA VAL A 93 -14.05 -3.28 -2.08
C VAL A 93 -13.44 -1.91 -1.79
N THR A 94 -14.26 -0.96 -1.38
CA THR A 94 -13.79 0.34 -0.90
C THR A 94 -14.41 0.68 0.46
N MET A 95 -13.73 1.53 1.23
CA MET A 95 -14.28 2.03 2.49
C MET A 95 -15.60 2.81 2.27
N LYS A 96 -15.79 3.39 1.08
CA LYS A 96 -17.01 4.13 0.74
C LYS A 96 -18.24 3.23 0.59
N ASP A 97 -18.02 1.96 0.26
CA ASP A 97 -19.09 0.98 0.08
C ASP A 97 -19.60 0.45 1.44
N ASN A 98 -18.85 0.69 2.52
CA ASN A 98 -19.24 0.31 3.87
C ASN A 98 -19.94 1.47 4.58
N SER A 99 -21.25 1.34 4.80
CA SER A 99 -22.09 2.37 5.44
C SER A 99 -21.72 2.67 6.89
N HIS A 100 -20.97 1.80 7.55
CA HIS A 100 -20.48 2.00 8.92
C HIS A 100 -19.20 2.84 8.98
N ILE A 101 -18.52 3.07 7.85
CA ILE A 101 -17.29 3.86 7.80
C ILE A 101 -17.59 5.31 7.42
N ASN A 102 -17.43 6.22 8.38
CA ASN A 102 -17.50 7.66 8.12
C ASN A 102 -16.09 8.21 7.85
N LEU A 103 -15.76 8.38 6.56
CA LEU A 103 -14.44 8.87 6.15
C LEU A 103 -14.10 10.26 6.71
N GLN A 104 -15.08 11.16 6.88
CA GLN A 104 -14.83 12.49 7.48
C GLN A 104 -14.39 12.37 8.94
N LYS A 105 -15.05 11.50 9.72
CA LYS A 105 -14.63 11.23 11.10
C LYS A 105 -13.24 10.63 11.15
N LEU A 106 -12.96 9.67 10.27
CA LEU A 106 -11.66 9.01 10.20
C LEU A 106 -10.55 10.00 9.84
N TYR A 107 -10.76 10.86 8.83
CA TYR A 107 -9.79 11.90 8.50
C TYR A 107 -9.58 12.90 9.65
N ARG A 108 -10.64 13.34 10.31
CA ARG A 108 -10.52 14.24 11.47
C ARG A 108 -9.69 13.60 12.59
N ALA A 109 -9.91 12.31 12.88
CA ALA A 109 -9.13 11.58 13.89
C ALA A 109 -7.65 11.51 13.49
N ILE A 110 -7.33 11.13 12.23
CA ILE A 110 -5.95 11.07 11.75
C ILE A 110 -5.27 12.44 11.78
N ILE A 111 -5.95 13.51 11.34
CA ILE A 111 -5.41 14.88 11.36
C ILE A 111 -5.13 15.32 12.79
N LYS A 112 -6.03 15.04 13.74
CA LYS A 112 -5.83 15.35 15.15
C LYS A 112 -4.65 14.56 15.75
N CYS A 113 -4.52 13.29 15.40
CA CYS A 113 -3.35 12.51 15.78
C CYS A 113 -2.06 13.10 15.20
N GLN A 114 -2.09 13.48 13.90
CA GLN A 114 -0.94 14.12 13.25
C GLN A 114 -0.53 15.41 13.98
N GLN A 115 -1.50 16.26 14.32
CA GLN A 115 -1.23 17.47 15.10
C GLN A 115 -0.55 17.15 16.45
N ILE A 116 -1.09 16.19 17.21
CA ILE A 116 -0.53 15.79 18.50
C ILE A 116 0.92 15.26 18.35
N LEU A 117 1.22 14.56 17.24
CA LEU A 117 2.58 14.11 16.97
C LEU A 117 3.52 15.28 16.66
N LEU A 118 3.06 16.25 15.86
CA LEU A 118 3.83 17.45 15.50
C LEU A 118 4.11 18.34 16.70
N ASP A 119 3.17 18.45 17.66
CA ASP A 119 3.33 19.21 18.92
C ASP A 119 4.37 18.55 19.86
N LYS A 120 4.83 17.33 19.56
CA LYS A 120 5.93 16.68 20.28
C LYS A 120 7.30 17.09 19.69
N GLU A 121 7.73 18.32 19.94
CA GLU A 121 8.98 18.89 19.43
C GLU A 121 10.19 17.97 19.60
N ASN A 122 10.29 17.28 20.75
CA ASN A 122 11.38 16.34 21.04
C ASN A 122 11.44 15.13 20.09
N TYR A 123 10.38 14.87 19.32
CA TYR A 123 10.30 13.73 18.40
C TYR A 123 10.23 14.14 16.94
N MET A 124 9.51 15.22 16.63
CA MET A 124 9.18 15.57 15.25
C MET A 124 9.88 16.84 14.76
N GLY A 125 10.60 17.59 15.65
CA GLY A 125 11.22 18.86 15.30
C GLY A 125 12.31 18.81 14.23
N ASP A 126 12.97 17.65 14.08
CA ASP A 126 14.06 17.48 13.11
C ASP A 126 13.59 16.93 11.75
N PHE A 127 12.27 16.73 11.58
CA PHE A 127 11.73 16.16 10.34
C PHE A 127 11.21 17.22 9.39
N ASP A 128 11.59 17.07 8.12
CA ASP A 128 10.98 17.78 6.99
C ASP A 128 9.66 17.06 6.60
N ILE A 129 8.56 17.51 7.24
CA ILE A 129 7.24 16.89 7.09
C ILE A 129 6.67 17.21 5.72
N GLN A 130 6.41 16.16 4.95
CA GLN A 130 5.79 16.30 3.64
C GLN A 130 4.26 16.30 3.74
N PRO A 131 3.54 17.03 2.87
CA PRO A 131 2.10 17.22 2.97
C PRO A 131 1.28 15.95 2.67
N ASP A 132 1.87 14.93 2.05
CA ASP A 132 1.23 13.69 1.65
C ASP A 132 1.24 12.61 2.77
N PHE A 133 0.97 13.04 4.00
CA PHE A 133 0.95 12.14 5.16
C PHE A 133 -0.31 11.25 5.23
N ILE A 134 -1.39 11.59 4.51
CA ILE A 134 -2.58 10.74 4.33
C ILE A 134 -2.69 10.32 2.86
N ASP A 135 -2.69 9.02 2.60
CA ASP A 135 -2.86 8.46 1.26
C ASP A 135 -4.04 7.49 1.22
N TYR A 136 -5.20 7.97 0.74
CA TYR A 136 -6.39 7.14 0.54
C TYR A 136 -6.25 6.27 -0.70
N ARG A 137 -6.43 4.95 -0.53
CA ARG A 137 -6.28 3.94 -1.59
C ARG A 137 -7.60 3.22 -1.94
N GLY A 138 -8.71 3.75 -1.45
CA GLY A 138 -10.04 3.16 -1.62
C GLY A 138 -10.42 2.25 -0.46
N SER A 139 -9.78 1.12 -0.31
CA SER A 139 -10.04 0.13 0.74
C SER A 139 -9.17 0.30 1.99
N LEU A 140 -8.11 1.11 1.90
CA LEU A 140 -7.26 1.44 3.04
C LEU A 140 -6.81 2.91 2.99
N ILE A 141 -6.42 3.42 4.15
CA ILE A 141 -5.71 4.69 4.30
C ILE A 141 -4.31 4.40 4.82
N ASN A 142 -3.30 4.87 4.10
CA ASN A 142 -1.95 4.86 4.59
C ASN A 142 -1.66 6.22 5.26
N TRP A 143 -1.37 6.20 6.56
CA TRP A 143 -0.92 7.36 7.31
C TRP A 143 0.58 7.25 7.57
N SER A 144 1.33 8.21 7.06
CA SER A 144 2.78 8.33 7.23
C SER A 144 3.10 9.62 7.96
N PRO A 145 3.47 9.62 9.24
CA PRO A 145 3.63 10.85 10.05
C PRO A 145 4.59 11.89 9.45
N ILE A 146 5.61 11.47 8.71
CA ILE A 146 6.57 12.37 8.03
C ILE A 146 6.24 12.62 6.55
N GLY A 147 5.14 12.04 6.06
CA GLY A 147 4.73 12.09 4.66
C GLY A 147 5.33 10.97 3.79
N ARG A 148 4.58 10.61 2.75
CA ARG A 148 4.95 9.51 1.85
C ARG A 148 6.10 9.88 0.91
N SER A 149 6.25 11.14 0.54
CA SER A 149 7.31 11.65 -0.34
C SER A 149 8.62 12.00 0.39
N SER A 150 8.70 11.75 1.69
CA SER A 150 9.93 11.94 2.47
C SER A 150 11.11 11.19 1.87
N SER A 151 12.29 11.79 1.91
CA SER A 151 13.54 11.22 1.41
C SER A 151 13.92 9.94 2.15
N LEU A 152 14.77 9.12 1.54
CA LEU A 152 15.27 7.90 2.17
C LEU A 152 16.02 8.19 3.50
N SER A 153 16.75 9.30 3.58
CA SER A 153 17.43 9.74 4.81
C SER A 153 16.44 10.07 5.91
N GLN A 154 15.37 10.83 5.60
CA GLN A 154 14.31 11.16 6.55
C GLN A 154 13.56 9.91 7.03
N ARG A 155 13.30 8.96 6.13
CA ARG A 155 12.69 7.66 6.50
C ARG A 155 13.58 6.87 7.44
N GLN A 156 14.90 6.82 7.19
CA GLN A 156 15.83 6.11 8.07
C GLN A 156 15.91 6.76 9.46
N LEU A 157 15.92 8.10 9.53
CA LEU A 157 15.83 8.83 10.80
C LEU A 157 14.55 8.50 11.55
N PHE A 158 13.41 8.46 10.84
CA PHE A 158 12.12 8.11 11.44
C PHE A 158 12.09 6.67 11.97
N ILE A 159 12.64 5.71 11.22
CA ILE A 159 12.79 4.31 11.67
C ILE A 159 13.61 4.23 12.95
N ASN A 160 14.73 4.93 13.00
CA ASN A 160 15.60 4.95 14.19
C ASN A 160 14.89 5.57 15.41
N LEU A 161 14.14 6.64 15.19
CA LEU A 161 13.32 7.25 16.24
C LEU A 161 12.22 6.28 16.71
N ASP A 162 11.46 5.71 15.78
CA ASP A 162 10.36 4.78 16.09
C ASP A 162 10.86 3.55 16.88
N ASN A 163 12.00 2.99 16.49
CA ASN A 163 12.62 1.86 17.20
C ASN A 163 13.04 2.23 18.64
N ARG A 164 13.38 3.50 18.87
CA ARG A 164 13.80 3.98 20.20
C ARG A 164 12.62 4.31 21.11
N VAL A 165 11.56 4.93 20.57
CA VAL A 165 10.48 5.50 21.39
C VAL A 165 9.09 4.92 21.12
N GLY A 166 8.94 4.02 20.15
CA GLY A 166 7.66 3.39 19.81
C GLY A 166 6.64 4.39 19.26
N LEU A 167 7.09 5.35 18.45
CA LEU A 167 6.23 6.45 17.98
C LEU A 167 5.01 5.98 17.20
N ARG A 168 5.18 4.94 16.35
CA ARG A 168 4.04 4.37 15.60
C ARG A 168 3.07 3.63 16.51
N ASP A 169 3.54 2.94 17.55
CA ASP A 169 2.66 2.29 18.53
C ASP A 169 1.86 3.34 19.29
N TYR A 170 2.52 4.42 19.71
CA TYR A 170 1.82 5.57 20.31
C TYR A 170 0.76 6.15 19.38
N ALA A 171 1.09 6.35 18.10
CA ALA A 171 0.17 6.89 17.11
C ALA A 171 -1.04 5.97 16.87
N ILE A 172 -0.82 4.64 16.81
CA ILE A 172 -1.89 3.64 16.68
C ILE A 172 -2.83 3.69 17.87
N ASN A 173 -2.28 3.65 19.09
CA ASN A 173 -3.08 3.69 20.33
C ASN A 173 -3.89 4.99 20.44
N LEU A 174 -3.29 6.11 20.05
CA LEU A 174 -3.96 7.41 20.01
C LEU A 174 -5.14 7.40 19.03
N LEU A 175 -4.92 6.93 17.81
CA LEU A 175 -5.98 6.85 16.79
C LEU A 175 -7.09 5.88 17.22
N GLN A 176 -6.75 4.72 17.74
CA GLN A 176 -7.71 3.76 18.28
C GLN A 176 -8.57 4.40 19.38
N SER A 177 -7.96 5.11 20.34
CA SER A 177 -8.69 5.78 21.42
C SER A 177 -9.69 6.83 20.91
N MET A 178 -9.35 7.56 19.83
CA MET A 178 -10.25 8.53 19.22
C MET A 178 -11.42 7.87 18.48
N LEU A 179 -11.23 6.67 17.95
CA LEU A 179 -12.26 5.93 17.21
C LEU A 179 -13.17 5.10 18.11
N LEU A 180 -12.76 4.79 19.34
CA LEU A 180 -13.57 4.01 20.31
C LEU A 180 -14.95 4.63 20.62
N SER A 181 -15.08 5.96 20.45
CA SER A 181 -16.38 6.63 20.63
C SER A 181 -17.43 6.28 19.56
N ASP A 182 -16.99 5.67 18.45
CA ASP A 182 -17.85 5.18 17.39
C ASP A 182 -17.63 3.67 17.22
N LYS A 183 -18.37 2.89 18.03
CA LYS A 183 -18.22 1.44 18.09
C LYS A 183 -18.43 0.77 16.73
N ASN A 184 -19.42 1.21 15.97
CA ASN A 184 -19.72 0.64 14.66
C ASN A 184 -18.54 0.82 13.71
N MET A 185 -17.91 1.99 13.69
CA MET A 185 -16.76 2.26 12.84
C MET A 185 -15.50 1.55 13.34
N SER A 186 -15.26 1.51 14.65
CA SER A 186 -14.07 0.88 15.23
C SER A 186 -14.04 -0.64 15.02
N GLU A 187 -15.19 -1.31 15.00
CA GLU A 187 -15.30 -2.75 14.70
C GLU A 187 -15.04 -3.08 13.21
N GLN A 188 -15.14 -2.10 12.31
CA GLN A 188 -14.94 -2.27 10.88
C GLN A 188 -13.53 -1.88 10.41
N LEU A 189 -12.69 -1.36 11.29
CA LEU A 189 -11.37 -0.86 10.96
C LEU A 189 -10.28 -1.62 11.72
N GLU A 190 -9.33 -2.13 10.99
CA GLU A 190 -8.08 -2.60 11.55
C GLU A 190 -6.99 -1.55 11.37
N ILE A 191 -6.27 -1.23 12.46
CA ILE A 191 -5.17 -0.28 12.44
C ILE A 191 -3.88 -1.05 12.73
N THR A 192 -3.01 -1.11 11.73
CA THR A 192 -1.77 -1.89 11.81
C THR A 192 -0.55 -1.04 11.47
N LYS A 193 0.63 -1.47 11.94
CA LYS A 193 1.89 -0.94 11.43
C LYS A 193 2.06 -1.39 9.98
N GLY A 194 2.23 -0.42 9.08
CA GLY A 194 2.66 -0.69 7.72
C GLY A 194 4.14 -1.11 7.64
N GLY A 195 4.57 -1.57 6.48
CA GLY A 195 5.99 -1.77 6.16
C GLY A 195 6.79 -0.46 6.27
N GLN A 196 8.08 -0.60 6.46
CA GLN A 196 9.03 0.54 6.58
C GLN A 196 9.60 0.92 5.23
#